data_69e394ea2fa21ae404e30b01fa5dab18
#
_entry.id   69e394ea2fa21ae404e30b01fa5dab18
#
_cell.length_a   1.000
_cell.length_b   1.000
_cell.length_c   1.000
_cell.angle_alpha   90.00
_cell.angle_beta   90.00
_cell.angle_gamma   90.00
#
_symmetry.space_group_name_H-M   'P 1'
#
loop_
_entity.id
_entity.type
_entity.pdbx_description
1 polymer ?
#
loop_
_entity_poly.entity_id
_entity_poly.type
_entity_poly.pdbx_seq_one_letter_code
_entity_poly.pdbx_strand_id
1 'polypeptide(L)'
;MKFSRRILCAAGLGLLVSTAPAHAVEVNAYPELASMIEQLVSENGLDRQRLNFWLADARINQDIIQAMQRPAERLPWHRYRLRFLTRSSIRNGGKFLARYSDVFRQAETRFGIPAEILVAIIGIETRYGKATGRHRVLDALTTLALAYPRRSSFFMAELKEFLRLSGDGIVNPLETKGSYAGAVGIPQFMPSSYRHYAVDFDGDGRRDLIGSEADAIGSVAHYLNAHGWQAAEPVVERLAKSDGARAGNYTTRGLEVDVSLETLQQDGVRLTDKNFTGRKVGVIRLEQDGHEEFRVAYPNFFVLTRYNRSQVYAMAVFELAEQIAKRNDGG
;
A
#
# COMPACT_ATOMS: atom_id res chain seq x y z
N MET A 1 -22.87 70.93 -7.06
CA MET A 1 -23.21 69.73 -6.26
C MET A 1 -22.02 68.81 -6.28
N LYS A 2 -21.32 68.69 -5.15
CA LYS A 2 -20.09 67.84 -5.01
C LYS A 2 -20.48 66.45 -4.47
N PHE A 3 -20.24 65.40 -5.23
CA PHE A 3 -20.40 64.02 -4.76
C PHE A 3 -19.08 63.54 -4.18
N SER A 4 -19.11 63.27 -2.86
CA SER A 4 -17.99 62.75 -2.10
C SER A 4 -17.91 61.22 -2.27
N ARG A 5 -16.78 60.71 -2.79
CA ARG A 5 -16.49 59.28 -2.84
C ARG A 5 -15.95 58.81 -1.48
N ARG A 6 -16.72 57.95 -0.80
CA ARG A 6 -16.24 57.23 0.37
C ARG A 6 -15.47 56.00 -0.10
N ILE A 7 -14.20 55.92 0.26
CA ILE A 7 -13.33 54.75 0.09
C ILE A 7 -13.63 53.79 1.28
N LEU A 8 -14.18 52.64 0.99
CA LEU A 8 -14.27 51.53 1.96
C LEU A 8 -12.92 50.77 1.96
N CYS A 9 -12.16 50.91 3.03
CA CYS A 9 -11.05 50.01 3.33
C CYS A 9 -11.61 48.66 3.82
N ALA A 10 -11.53 47.64 2.99
CA ALA A 10 -11.75 46.25 3.42
C ALA A 10 -10.49 45.76 4.15
N ALA A 11 -10.59 45.63 5.48
CA ALA A 11 -9.57 44.98 6.28
C ALA A 11 -9.62 43.46 5.99
N GLY A 12 -8.65 42.97 5.24
CA GLY A 12 -8.45 41.51 5.05
C GLY A 12 -7.98 40.88 6.36
N LEU A 13 -8.85 40.08 7.00
CA LEU A 13 -8.46 39.21 8.09
C LEU A 13 -7.63 38.07 7.49
N GLY A 14 -6.32 38.19 7.56
CA GLY A 14 -5.42 37.07 7.28
C GLY A 14 -5.60 36.00 8.35
N LEU A 15 -6.18 34.83 7.99
CA LEU A 15 -6.11 33.65 8.82
C LEU A 15 -4.64 33.23 8.94
N LEU A 16 -4.02 33.57 10.06
CA LEU A 16 -2.78 32.97 10.49
C LEU A 16 -3.07 31.49 10.78
N VAL A 17 -2.74 30.61 9.84
CA VAL A 17 -2.63 29.17 10.08
C VAL A 17 -1.44 29.00 11.02
N SER A 18 -1.72 28.90 12.31
CA SER A 18 -0.73 28.54 13.33
C SER A 18 -0.30 27.11 13.08
N THR A 19 0.83 26.91 12.42
CA THR A 19 1.52 25.63 12.41
C THR A 19 2.10 25.44 13.81
N ALA A 20 1.45 24.62 14.63
CA ALA A 20 2.03 24.24 15.92
C ALA A 20 3.43 23.65 15.67
N PRO A 21 4.45 24.10 16.41
CA PRO A 21 5.80 23.60 16.24
C PRO A 21 5.84 22.10 16.55
N ALA A 22 6.50 21.34 15.71
CA ALA A 22 6.78 19.94 15.97
C ALA A 22 7.66 19.85 17.23
N HIS A 23 7.16 19.21 18.28
CA HIS A 23 7.90 19.08 19.55
C HIS A 23 8.80 17.85 19.46
N ALA A 24 10.06 18.00 19.87
CA ALA A 24 10.99 16.88 20.08
C ALA A 24 10.42 15.89 21.13
N VAL A 25 10.70 14.62 20.96
CA VAL A 25 10.20 13.58 21.86
C VAL A 25 11.13 13.47 23.07
N GLU A 26 10.57 13.70 24.26
CA GLU A 26 11.25 13.38 25.51
C GLU A 26 11.06 11.89 25.83
N VAL A 27 12.03 11.05 25.50
CA VAL A 27 11.95 9.59 25.62
C VAL A 27 11.51 9.15 27.01
N ASN A 28 12.02 9.81 28.06
CA ASN A 28 11.69 9.49 29.46
C ASN A 28 10.24 9.83 29.87
N ALA A 29 9.54 10.64 29.10
CA ALA A 29 8.14 10.94 29.34
C ALA A 29 7.20 9.82 28.86
N TYR A 30 7.71 8.83 28.11
CA TYR A 30 6.93 7.74 27.53
C TYR A 30 7.46 6.37 27.98
N PRO A 31 6.87 5.75 29.02
CA PRO A 31 7.31 4.44 29.54
C PRO A 31 7.37 3.34 28.47
N GLU A 32 6.46 3.40 27.48
CA GLU A 32 6.43 2.48 26.36
C GLU A 32 7.66 2.57 25.44
N LEU A 33 8.23 3.76 25.26
CA LEU A 33 9.49 3.93 24.52
C LEU A 33 10.67 3.37 25.32
N ALA A 34 10.71 3.61 26.64
CA ALA A 34 11.72 3.06 27.52
C ALA A 34 11.68 1.52 27.49
N SER A 35 10.51 0.91 27.59
CA SER A 35 10.34 -0.54 27.48
C SER A 35 10.81 -1.08 26.11
N MET A 36 10.48 -0.40 25.02
CA MET A 36 10.91 -0.78 23.66
C MET A 36 12.45 -0.71 23.54
N ILE A 37 13.10 0.32 24.10
CA ILE A 37 14.57 0.45 24.12
C ILE A 37 15.18 -0.73 24.88
N GLU A 38 14.67 -1.07 26.08
CA GLU A 38 15.15 -2.23 26.84
C GLU A 38 15.09 -3.53 26.00
N GLN A 39 14.00 -3.75 25.32
CA GLN A 39 13.85 -4.92 24.46
C GLN A 39 14.84 -4.90 23.29
N LEU A 40 15.02 -3.77 22.63
CA LEU A 40 15.97 -3.64 21.50
C LEU A 40 17.42 -3.88 21.95
N VAL A 41 17.79 -3.43 23.17
CA VAL A 41 19.11 -3.66 23.74
C VAL A 41 19.28 -5.12 24.13
N SER A 42 18.34 -5.69 24.91
CA SER A 42 18.48 -7.04 25.48
C SER A 42 18.29 -8.16 24.43
N GLU A 43 17.32 -8.01 23.53
CA GLU A 43 16.96 -9.06 22.56
C GLU A 43 17.72 -8.93 21.23
N ASN A 44 18.08 -7.70 20.83
CA ASN A 44 18.66 -7.43 19.52
C ASN A 44 20.08 -6.86 19.57
N GLY A 45 20.65 -6.61 20.77
CA GLY A 45 22.00 -6.12 20.94
C GLY A 45 22.23 -4.69 20.41
N LEU A 46 21.17 -3.88 20.27
CA LEU A 46 21.32 -2.51 19.80
C LEU A 46 21.91 -1.62 20.89
N ASP A 47 22.71 -0.66 20.46
CA ASP A 47 23.32 0.31 21.39
C ASP A 47 22.29 1.30 21.95
N ARG A 48 22.19 1.37 23.27
CA ARG A 48 21.25 2.23 23.98
C ARG A 48 21.43 3.71 23.68
N GLN A 49 22.67 4.16 23.58
CA GLN A 49 22.98 5.58 23.36
C GLN A 49 22.52 5.98 21.95
N ARG A 50 22.75 5.11 20.95
CA ARG A 50 22.25 5.31 19.57
C ARG A 50 20.72 5.36 19.53
N LEU A 51 20.01 4.44 20.20
CA LEU A 51 18.57 4.43 20.26
C LEU A 51 18.00 5.71 20.86
N ASN A 52 18.55 6.15 21.99
CA ASN A 52 18.17 7.40 22.65
C ASN A 52 18.44 8.61 21.75
N PHE A 53 19.59 8.65 21.07
CA PHE A 53 19.94 9.71 20.14
C PHE A 53 18.94 9.81 18.98
N TRP A 54 18.58 8.67 18.35
CA TRP A 54 17.61 8.67 17.27
C TRP A 54 16.20 9.09 17.72
N LEU A 55 15.74 8.56 18.85
CA LEU A 55 14.40 8.87 19.36
C LEU A 55 14.28 10.30 19.88
N ALA A 56 15.33 10.86 20.44
CA ALA A 56 15.37 12.27 20.85
C ALA A 56 15.25 13.26 19.67
N ASP A 57 15.66 12.83 18.46
CA ASP A 57 15.50 13.61 17.24
C ASP A 57 14.11 13.48 16.60
N ALA A 58 13.29 12.50 17.03
CA ALA A 58 11.94 12.30 16.55
C ALA A 58 11.01 13.48 16.91
N ARG A 59 10.06 13.79 16.05
CA ARG A 59 9.11 14.89 16.23
C ARG A 59 7.68 14.42 16.06
N ILE A 60 6.82 14.82 16.99
CA ILE A 60 5.37 14.61 16.86
C ILE A 60 4.81 15.58 15.82
N ASN A 61 4.12 15.05 14.83
CA ASN A 61 3.57 15.83 13.71
C ASN A 61 2.06 15.61 13.56
N GLN A 62 1.29 16.69 13.81
CA GLN A 62 -0.17 16.69 13.76
C GLN A 62 -0.74 16.44 12.36
N ASP A 63 -0.03 16.83 11.30
CA ASP A 63 -0.46 16.60 9.90
C ASP A 63 -0.56 15.10 9.60
N ILE A 64 0.30 14.28 10.22
CA ILE A 64 0.28 12.82 10.12
C ILE A 64 -1.02 12.26 10.71
N ILE A 65 -1.42 12.75 11.90
CA ILE A 65 -2.66 12.33 12.55
C ILE A 65 -3.88 12.69 11.70
N GLN A 66 -3.89 13.91 11.13
CA GLN A 66 -4.98 14.35 10.24
C GLN A 66 -5.04 13.51 8.95
N ALA A 67 -3.88 13.14 8.37
CA ALA A 67 -3.81 12.30 7.18
C ALA A 67 -4.41 10.91 7.44
N MET A 68 -4.15 10.32 8.63
CA MET A 68 -4.70 9.03 9.05
C MET A 68 -6.23 9.01 9.18
N GLN A 69 -6.87 10.17 9.32
CA GLN A 69 -8.33 10.28 9.47
C GLN A 69 -9.08 10.33 8.13
N ARG A 70 -8.38 10.41 6.99
CA ARG A 70 -8.95 10.58 5.64
C ARG A 70 -8.57 9.45 4.68
N PRO A 71 -8.95 8.20 4.96
CA PRO A 71 -8.60 7.08 4.08
C PRO A 71 -9.31 7.18 2.72
N ALA A 72 -8.56 6.99 1.65
CA ALA A 72 -9.05 7.08 0.28
C ALA A 72 -9.91 5.87 -0.15
N GLU A 73 -9.74 4.74 0.52
CA GLU A 73 -10.42 3.46 0.24
C GLU A 73 -11.94 3.50 0.51
N ARG A 74 -12.45 4.59 1.09
CA ARG A 74 -13.90 4.83 1.29
C ARG A 74 -14.60 5.36 0.03
N LEU A 75 -13.86 5.71 -1.02
CA LEU A 75 -14.46 6.19 -2.26
C LEU A 75 -15.16 5.04 -2.99
N PRO A 76 -16.32 5.30 -3.66
CA PRO A 76 -16.95 4.33 -4.55
C PRO A 76 -16.00 3.99 -5.72
N TRP A 77 -16.13 2.79 -6.28
CA TRP A 77 -15.21 2.26 -7.28
C TRP A 77 -14.99 3.20 -8.46
N HIS A 78 -16.06 3.74 -9.03
CA HIS A 78 -15.98 4.63 -10.21
C HIS A 78 -15.09 5.86 -9.96
N ARG A 79 -14.99 6.36 -8.71
CA ARG A 79 -14.10 7.47 -8.33
C ARG A 79 -12.71 6.99 -7.92
N TYR A 80 -12.64 5.86 -7.19
CA TYR A 80 -11.37 5.32 -6.70
C TYR A 80 -10.45 4.95 -7.88
N ARG A 81 -10.98 4.26 -8.90
CA ARG A 81 -10.22 3.83 -10.07
C ARG A 81 -9.54 4.97 -10.83
N LEU A 82 -10.17 6.15 -10.91
CA LEU A 82 -9.63 7.31 -11.64
C LEU A 82 -8.30 7.83 -11.07
N ARG A 83 -7.95 7.47 -9.85
CA ARG A 83 -6.68 7.85 -9.23
C ARG A 83 -5.50 7.09 -9.83
N PHE A 84 -5.75 5.90 -10.35
CA PHE A 84 -4.72 4.96 -10.76
C PHE A 84 -4.79 4.58 -12.24
N LEU A 85 -5.99 4.39 -12.79
CA LEU A 85 -6.20 3.96 -14.16
C LEU A 85 -6.18 5.13 -15.15
N THR A 86 -5.12 5.91 -15.13
CA THR A 86 -4.92 7.04 -16.04
C THR A 86 -4.08 6.62 -17.26
N ARG A 87 -4.25 7.32 -18.39
CA ARG A 87 -3.41 7.10 -19.58
C ARG A 87 -1.92 7.21 -19.24
N SER A 88 -1.54 8.11 -18.31
CA SER A 88 -0.15 8.28 -17.88
C SER A 88 0.34 7.10 -17.06
N SER A 89 -0.48 6.58 -16.13
CA SER A 89 -0.11 5.41 -15.33
C SER A 89 0.12 4.18 -16.21
N ILE A 90 -0.82 3.90 -17.13
CA ILE A 90 -0.72 2.76 -18.07
C ILE A 90 0.53 2.89 -18.95
N ARG A 91 0.76 4.06 -19.54
CA ARG A 91 1.94 4.32 -20.37
C ARG A 91 3.25 4.17 -19.59
N ASN A 92 3.31 4.72 -18.37
CA ASN A 92 4.51 4.63 -17.54
C ASN A 92 4.73 3.20 -17.04
N GLY A 93 3.67 2.44 -16.79
CA GLY A 93 3.74 1.01 -16.46
C GLY A 93 4.36 0.20 -17.57
N GLY A 94 3.91 0.37 -18.82
CA GLY A 94 4.54 -0.30 -19.97
C GLY A 94 6.01 0.07 -20.14
N LYS A 95 6.37 1.35 -19.94
CA LYS A 95 7.79 1.77 -19.98
C LYS A 95 8.62 1.17 -18.85
N PHE A 96 8.06 1.06 -17.65
CA PHE A 96 8.72 0.48 -16.49
C PHE A 96 8.93 -1.03 -16.69
N LEU A 97 7.90 -1.73 -17.19
CA LEU A 97 7.98 -3.14 -17.55
C LEU A 97 9.07 -3.40 -18.62
N ALA A 98 9.09 -2.61 -19.69
CA ALA A 98 10.10 -2.75 -20.73
C ALA A 98 11.53 -2.48 -20.22
N ARG A 99 11.68 -1.46 -19.36
CA ARG A 99 12.99 -1.08 -18.80
C ARG A 99 13.60 -2.17 -17.91
N TYR A 100 12.78 -2.88 -17.14
CA TYR A 100 13.21 -3.91 -16.18
C TYR A 100 12.73 -5.31 -16.60
N SER A 101 12.55 -5.55 -17.91
CA SER A 101 11.96 -6.78 -18.45
C SER A 101 12.64 -8.06 -17.95
N ASP A 102 13.97 -8.05 -17.83
CA ASP A 102 14.73 -9.21 -17.36
C ASP A 102 14.48 -9.48 -15.87
N VAL A 103 14.41 -8.44 -15.05
CA VAL A 103 14.11 -8.53 -13.63
C VAL A 103 12.68 -9.07 -13.41
N PHE A 104 11.70 -8.55 -14.17
CA PHE A 104 10.32 -9.06 -14.10
C PHE A 104 10.21 -10.51 -14.53
N ARG A 105 10.90 -10.92 -15.60
CA ARG A 105 10.93 -12.32 -16.05
C ARG A 105 11.55 -13.24 -14.99
N GLN A 106 12.63 -12.83 -14.34
CA GLN A 106 13.23 -13.58 -13.24
C GLN A 106 12.27 -13.69 -12.05
N ALA A 107 11.58 -12.59 -11.67
CA ALA A 107 10.62 -12.59 -10.59
C ALA A 107 9.42 -13.50 -10.89
N GLU A 108 8.88 -13.45 -12.12
CA GLU A 108 7.81 -14.33 -12.56
C GLU A 108 8.23 -15.80 -12.56
N THR A 109 9.42 -16.11 -13.10
CA THR A 109 9.95 -17.48 -13.09
C THR A 109 10.15 -18.00 -11.67
N ARG A 110 10.65 -17.16 -10.76
CA ARG A 110 10.98 -17.59 -9.38
C ARG A 110 9.75 -17.69 -8.47
N PHE A 111 8.77 -16.81 -8.63
CA PHE A 111 7.66 -16.68 -7.69
C PHE A 111 6.28 -16.94 -8.31
N GLY A 112 6.19 -17.08 -9.63
CA GLY A 112 4.93 -17.37 -10.33
C GLY A 112 3.95 -16.21 -10.39
N ILE A 113 4.38 -14.96 -10.16
CA ILE A 113 3.53 -13.77 -10.22
C ILE A 113 3.69 -13.09 -11.58
N PRO A 114 2.61 -12.85 -12.36
CA PRO A 114 2.70 -12.13 -13.62
C PRO A 114 3.35 -10.76 -13.48
N ALA A 115 4.25 -10.42 -14.40
CA ALA A 115 4.99 -9.16 -14.40
C ALA A 115 4.08 -7.94 -14.28
N GLU A 116 2.93 -7.95 -14.96
CA GLU A 116 1.96 -6.86 -14.96
C GLU A 116 1.34 -6.59 -13.58
N ILE A 117 1.16 -7.63 -12.76
CA ILE A 117 0.68 -7.49 -11.38
C ILE A 117 1.74 -6.76 -10.54
N LEU A 118 3.01 -7.14 -10.67
CA LEU A 118 4.12 -6.48 -9.96
C LEU A 118 4.25 -5.02 -10.36
N VAL A 119 4.21 -4.75 -11.67
CA VAL A 119 4.24 -3.38 -12.22
C VAL A 119 3.07 -2.56 -11.70
N ALA A 120 1.85 -3.13 -11.67
CA ALA A 120 0.65 -2.43 -11.22
C ALA A 120 0.74 -2.05 -9.73
N ILE A 121 1.22 -2.95 -8.86
CA ILE A 121 1.45 -2.65 -7.44
C ILE A 121 2.43 -1.49 -7.30
N ILE A 122 3.63 -1.57 -7.89
CA ILE A 122 4.65 -0.52 -7.82
C ILE A 122 4.11 0.81 -8.39
N GLY A 123 3.29 0.72 -9.44
CA GLY A 123 2.63 1.88 -10.04
C GLY A 123 1.64 2.57 -9.11
N ILE A 124 0.82 1.82 -8.39
CA ILE A 124 -0.16 2.32 -7.43
C ILE A 124 0.54 2.90 -6.21
N GLU A 125 1.54 2.20 -5.68
CA GLU A 125 2.23 2.60 -4.46
C GLU A 125 3.04 3.89 -4.65
N THR A 126 3.89 3.94 -5.67
CA THR A 126 4.88 5.01 -5.78
C THR A 126 4.97 5.64 -7.16
N ARG A 127 4.01 5.38 -8.06
CA ARG A 127 4.10 5.83 -9.46
C ARG A 127 5.44 5.42 -10.10
N TYR A 128 5.77 4.13 -9.90
CA TYR A 128 7.02 3.54 -10.42
C TYR A 128 8.28 4.18 -9.79
N GLY A 129 8.32 4.27 -8.45
CA GLY A 129 9.44 4.81 -7.69
C GLY A 129 9.52 6.34 -7.60
N LYS A 130 8.60 7.09 -8.25
CA LYS A 130 8.65 8.58 -8.30
C LYS A 130 8.06 9.29 -7.09
N ALA A 131 7.31 8.59 -6.24
CA ALA A 131 6.58 9.18 -5.12
C ALA A 131 6.62 8.27 -3.88
N THR A 132 7.80 8.06 -3.34
CA THR A 132 8.06 7.17 -2.20
C THR A 132 7.69 7.76 -0.84
N GLY A 133 7.17 8.98 -0.80
CA GLY A 133 6.77 9.67 0.42
C GLY A 133 7.69 10.85 0.77
N ARG A 134 7.20 11.71 1.68
CA ARG A 134 7.91 12.94 2.07
C ARG A 134 8.12 13.09 3.58
N HIS A 135 7.47 12.23 4.37
CA HIS A 135 7.57 12.26 5.82
C HIS A 135 8.80 11.47 6.27
N ARG A 136 9.54 11.99 7.23
CA ARG A 136 10.58 11.19 7.87
C ARG A 136 9.91 10.03 8.61
N VAL A 137 10.35 8.80 8.33
CA VAL A 137 9.70 7.58 8.83
C VAL A 137 9.74 7.52 10.35
N LEU A 138 10.86 7.95 10.95
CA LEU A 138 11.00 8.06 12.39
C LEU A 138 9.90 8.93 13.00
N ASP A 139 9.66 10.12 12.43
CA ASP A 139 8.60 11.03 12.93
C ASP A 139 7.21 10.43 12.73
N ALA A 140 6.97 9.79 11.58
CA ALA A 140 5.68 9.20 11.25
C ALA A 140 5.33 8.09 12.24
N LEU A 141 6.23 7.14 12.43
CA LEU A 141 5.99 6.00 13.32
C LEU A 141 5.91 6.42 14.78
N THR A 142 6.80 7.32 15.24
CA THR A 142 6.76 7.83 16.63
C THR A 142 5.47 8.62 16.88
N THR A 143 5.05 9.49 15.96
CA THR A 143 3.78 10.21 16.07
C THR A 143 2.61 9.25 16.22
N LEU A 144 2.53 8.24 15.37
CA LEU A 144 1.42 7.29 15.37
C LEU A 144 1.46 6.31 16.55
N ALA A 145 2.65 5.96 17.01
CA ALA A 145 2.83 5.14 18.21
C ALA A 145 2.35 5.87 19.49
N LEU A 146 2.67 7.15 19.62
CA LEU A 146 2.41 7.91 20.85
C LEU A 146 1.09 8.69 20.82
N ALA A 147 0.67 9.20 19.66
CA ALA A 147 -0.43 10.15 19.55
C ALA A 147 -1.62 9.63 18.71
N TYR A 148 -1.66 8.35 18.33
CA TYR A 148 -2.78 7.73 17.61
C TYR A 148 -3.31 6.48 18.32
N PRO A 149 -4.13 6.62 19.41
CA PRO A 149 -4.51 5.53 20.31
C PRO A 149 -5.14 4.31 19.64
N ARG A 150 -5.92 4.51 18.55
CA ARG A 150 -6.63 3.41 17.86
C ARG A 150 -5.71 2.32 17.32
N ARG A 151 -4.45 2.62 17.05
CA ARG A 151 -3.45 1.70 16.49
C ARG A 151 -2.06 1.91 17.10
N SER A 152 -1.98 2.47 18.30
CA SER A 152 -0.71 2.77 18.98
C SER A 152 0.19 1.54 19.07
N SER A 153 -0.32 0.40 19.53
CA SER A 153 0.46 -0.85 19.64
C SER A 153 1.02 -1.34 18.30
N PHE A 154 0.25 -1.22 17.24
CA PHE A 154 0.72 -1.57 15.89
C PHE A 154 1.89 -0.66 15.46
N PHE A 155 1.74 0.65 15.61
CA PHE A 155 2.79 1.59 15.20
C PHE A 155 4.01 1.54 16.12
N MET A 156 3.84 1.17 17.39
CA MET A 156 4.97 0.90 18.29
C MET A 156 5.78 -0.32 17.82
N ALA A 157 5.10 -1.39 17.37
CA ALA A 157 5.77 -2.54 16.79
C ALA A 157 6.52 -2.18 15.49
N GLU A 158 5.90 -1.37 14.63
CA GLU A 158 6.55 -0.91 13.40
C GLU A 158 7.74 0.03 13.67
N LEU A 159 7.66 0.88 14.69
CA LEU A 159 8.77 1.70 15.15
C LEU A 159 9.94 0.82 15.64
N LYS A 160 9.64 -0.23 16.43
CA LYS A 160 10.64 -1.22 16.88
C LYS A 160 11.36 -1.84 15.68
N GLU A 161 10.61 -2.30 14.66
CA GLU A 161 11.19 -2.90 13.46
C GLU A 161 12.01 -1.88 12.63
N PHE A 162 11.56 -0.63 12.54
CA PHE A 162 12.31 0.44 11.87
C PHE A 162 13.66 0.70 12.55
N LEU A 163 13.68 0.77 13.89
CA LEU A 163 14.93 0.93 14.65
C LEU A 163 15.87 -0.27 14.51
N ARG A 164 15.31 -1.49 14.36
CA ARG A 164 16.12 -2.70 14.06
C ARG A 164 16.74 -2.61 12.66
N LEU A 165 15.98 -2.25 11.63
CA LEU A 165 16.50 -2.01 10.27
C LEU A 165 17.62 -0.94 10.29
N SER A 166 17.45 0.08 11.13
CA SER A 166 18.44 1.14 11.30
C SER A 166 19.71 0.63 12.01
N GLY A 167 19.54 -0.22 13.01
CA GLY A 167 20.64 -0.89 13.72
C GLY A 167 21.46 -1.79 12.79
N ASP A 168 20.78 -2.50 11.90
CA ASP A 168 21.38 -3.36 10.88
C ASP A 168 22.03 -2.55 9.72
N GLY A 169 21.93 -1.21 9.74
CA GLY A 169 22.49 -0.33 8.71
C GLY A 169 21.73 -0.34 7.36
N ILE A 170 20.52 -0.91 7.34
CA ILE A 170 19.70 -1.02 6.11
C ILE A 170 19.10 0.34 5.76
N VAL A 171 18.66 1.12 6.75
CA VAL A 171 18.09 2.46 6.58
C VAL A 171 18.74 3.47 7.55
N ASN A 172 18.80 4.75 7.13
CA ASN A 172 19.22 5.83 8.03
C ASN A 172 18.00 6.41 8.75
N PRO A 173 17.83 6.24 10.07
CA PRO A 173 16.61 6.68 10.76
C PRO A 173 16.41 8.20 10.75
N LEU A 174 17.47 8.97 10.63
CA LEU A 174 17.41 10.43 10.64
C LEU A 174 17.03 11.03 9.27
N GLU A 175 17.19 10.27 8.18
CA GLU A 175 17.01 10.76 6.80
C GLU A 175 15.94 10.03 6.02
N THR A 176 15.68 8.73 6.34
CA THR A 176 14.76 7.90 5.58
C THR A 176 13.37 8.50 5.53
N LYS A 177 12.91 8.77 4.30
CA LYS A 177 11.57 9.29 4.03
C LYS A 177 10.65 8.17 3.55
N GLY A 178 9.37 8.35 3.84
CA GLY A 178 8.32 7.42 3.48
C GLY A 178 6.93 8.06 3.50
N SER A 179 5.89 7.22 3.60
CA SER A 179 4.52 7.69 3.73
C SER A 179 4.24 8.31 5.11
N TYR A 180 3.11 8.98 5.23
CA TYR A 180 2.63 9.46 6.54
C TYR A 180 2.34 8.33 7.53
N ALA A 181 2.18 7.09 7.05
CA ALA A 181 1.99 5.92 7.90
C ALA A 181 3.30 5.14 8.19
N GLY A 182 4.45 5.64 7.72
CA GLY A 182 5.75 5.02 7.96
C GLY A 182 6.14 3.92 6.98
N ALA A 183 5.43 3.78 5.86
CA ALA A 183 5.82 2.85 4.78
C ALA A 183 7.03 3.39 4.01
N VAL A 184 7.94 2.48 3.60
CA VAL A 184 9.27 2.80 3.09
C VAL A 184 9.48 2.30 1.67
N GLY A 185 10.19 3.09 0.88
CA GLY A 185 10.76 2.71 -0.40
C GLY A 185 9.76 2.58 -1.56
N ILE A 186 10.24 2.03 -2.66
CA ILE A 186 9.49 1.86 -3.90
C ILE A 186 8.23 1.01 -3.70
N PRO A 187 8.28 -0.12 -2.94
CA PRO A 187 7.11 -0.97 -2.71
C PRO A 187 6.22 -0.49 -1.55
N GLN A 188 6.56 0.59 -0.84
CA GLN A 188 5.82 1.09 0.33
C GLN A 188 5.62 0.02 1.42
N PHE A 189 6.67 -0.73 1.72
CA PHE A 189 6.62 -1.70 2.80
C PHE A 189 6.64 -1.04 4.18
N MET A 190 5.79 -1.53 5.08
CA MET A 190 5.97 -1.25 6.50
C MET A 190 7.29 -1.86 6.98
N PRO A 191 7.94 -1.31 8.02
CA PRO A 191 9.23 -1.83 8.51
C PRO A 191 9.24 -3.33 8.80
N SER A 192 8.17 -3.86 9.37
CA SER A 192 8.02 -5.30 9.59
C SER A 192 8.01 -6.09 8.26
N SER A 193 7.29 -5.58 7.24
CA SER A 193 7.28 -6.19 5.91
C SER A 193 8.64 -6.09 5.22
N TYR A 194 9.32 -4.96 5.36
CA TYR A 194 10.69 -4.80 4.86
C TYR A 194 11.60 -5.89 5.42
N ARG A 195 11.57 -6.08 6.72
CA ARG A 195 12.40 -7.06 7.42
C ARG A 195 12.12 -8.51 7.01
N HIS A 196 10.84 -8.86 6.80
CA HIS A 196 10.43 -10.23 6.50
C HIS A 196 10.48 -10.58 5.02
N TYR A 197 10.22 -9.63 4.13
CA TYR A 197 9.99 -9.92 2.71
C TYR A 197 10.98 -9.26 1.76
N ALA A 198 11.82 -8.31 2.21
CA ALA A 198 12.84 -7.73 1.35
C ALA A 198 13.88 -8.78 0.96
N VAL A 199 14.19 -8.82 -0.32
CA VAL A 199 15.21 -9.69 -0.90
C VAL A 199 16.25 -8.84 -1.63
N ASP A 200 17.50 -9.26 -1.58
CA ASP A 200 18.56 -8.84 -2.48
C ASP A 200 18.34 -9.57 -3.82
N PHE A 201 17.75 -8.88 -4.78
CA PHE A 201 17.31 -9.50 -6.01
C PHE A 201 18.28 -9.26 -7.18
N ASP A 202 19.09 -8.21 -7.11
CA ASP A 202 20.18 -7.95 -8.06
C ASP A 202 21.52 -8.58 -7.62
N GLY A 203 21.62 -9.10 -6.40
CA GLY A 203 22.76 -9.84 -5.88
C GLY A 203 23.95 -8.96 -5.48
N ASP A 204 23.69 -7.68 -5.14
CA ASP A 204 24.73 -6.73 -4.72
C ASP A 204 25.12 -6.87 -3.24
N GLY A 205 24.50 -7.78 -2.48
CA GLY A 205 24.69 -8.04 -1.05
C GLY A 205 23.84 -7.14 -0.15
N ARG A 206 22.90 -6.37 -0.70
CA ARG A 206 22.01 -5.47 0.04
C ARG A 206 20.54 -5.76 -0.27
N ARG A 207 19.67 -5.35 0.60
CA ARG A 207 18.22 -5.36 0.40
C ARG A 207 17.73 -3.92 0.37
N ASP A 208 17.94 -3.24 -0.77
CA ASP A 208 17.66 -1.80 -0.90
C ASP A 208 16.32 -1.54 -1.59
N LEU A 209 15.25 -1.43 -0.81
CA LEU A 209 13.92 -1.09 -1.34
C LEU A 209 13.74 0.41 -1.65
N ILE A 210 14.75 1.24 -1.37
CA ILE A 210 14.71 2.69 -1.60
C ILE A 210 15.37 3.03 -2.95
N GLY A 211 16.52 2.45 -3.22
CA GLY A 211 17.37 2.79 -4.37
C GLY A 211 17.43 1.72 -5.46
N SER A 212 17.08 0.44 -5.17
CA SER A 212 17.08 -0.65 -6.15
C SER A 212 15.67 -1.01 -6.61
N GLU A 213 15.34 -0.75 -7.87
CA GLU A 213 14.10 -1.22 -8.48
C GLU A 213 14.07 -2.75 -8.60
N ALA A 214 15.21 -3.39 -8.76
CA ALA A 214 15.28 -4.85 -8.83
C ALA A 214 14.89 -5.49 -7.50
N ASP A 215 15.44 -4.99 -6.39
CA ASP A 215 15.07 -5.46 -5.05
C ASP A 215 13.60 -5.19 -4.74
N ALA A 216 13.09 -4.02 -5.14
CA ALA A 216 11.69 -3.68 -4.98
C ALA A 216 10.77 -4.66 -5.74
N ILE A 217 11.09 -4.98 -7.01
CA ILE A 217 10.34 -5.93 -7.83
C ILE A 217 10.38 -7.33 -7.20
N GLY A 218 11.57 -7.82 -6.87
CA GLY A 218 11.77 -9.13 -6.25
C GLY A 218 11.06 -9.24 -4.90
N SER A 219 11.10 -8.17 -4.11
CA SER A 219 10.47 -8.14 -2.77
C SER A 219 8.94 -8.12 -2.84
N VAL A 220 8.35 -7.39 -3.80
CA VAL A 220 6.89 -7.44 -4.05
C VAL A 220 6.48 -8.85 -4.46
N ALA A 221 7.25 -9.50 -5.36
CA ALA A 221 6.98 -10.86 -5.78
C ALA A 221 7.09 -11.85 -4.61
N HIS A 222 8.15 -11.75 -3.82
CA HIS A 222 8.32 -12.58 -2.62
C HIS A 222 7.18 -12.38 -1.61
N TYR A 223 6.75 -11.14 -1.39
CA TYR A 223 5.60 -10.83 -0.52
C TYR A 223 4.33 -11.56 -0.97
N LEU A 224 3.96 -11.47 -2.24
CA LEU A 224 2.75 -12.11 -2.76
C LEU A 224 2.86 -13.63 -2.70
N ASN A 225 4.01 -14.20 -3.04
CA ASN A 225 4.27 -15.63 -2.95
C ASN A 225 4.14 -16.12 -1.49
N ALA A 226 4.76 -15.43 -0.53
CA ALA A 226 4.67 -15.76 0.89
C ALA A 226 3.24 -15.67 1.45
N HIS A 227 2.38 -14.87 0.83
CA HIS A 227 0.96 -14.75 1.18
C HIS A 227 0.04 -15.69 0.40
N GLY A 228 0.60 -16.67 -0.32
CA GLY A 228 -0.15 -17.76 -0.94
C GLY A 228 -0.61 -17.49 -2.37
N TRP A 229 0.13 -16.66 -3.13
CA TRP A 229 -0.12 -16.54 -4.56
C TRP A 229 0.01 -17.89 -5.26
N GLN A 230 -0.97 -18.23 -6.07
CA GLN A 230 -1.02 -19.45 -6.85
C GLN A 230 -0.71 -19.14 -8.31
N ALA A 231 0.42 -19.67 -8.81
CA ALA A 231 0.85 -19.46 -10.20
C ALA A 231 -0.22 -20.01 -11.17
N ALA A 232 -0.39 -19.30 -12.29
CA ALA A 232 -1.36 -19.64 -13.34
C ALA A 232 -2.86 -19.63 -12.92
N GLU A 233 -3.17 -19.35 -11.65
CA GLU A 233 -4.55 -19.23 -11.20
C GLU A 233 -5.13 -17.83 -11.50
N PRO A 234 -6.42 -17.76 -11.84
CA PRO A 234 -7.06 -16.48 -12.15
C PRO A 234 -7.11 -15.56 -10.92
N VAL A 235 -7.23 -14.25 -11.18
CA VAL A 235 -7.41 -13.23 -10.14
C VAL A 235 -8.87 -12.80 -10.05
N VAL A 236 -9.46 -12.40 -11.19
CA VAL A 236 -10.83 -11.90 -11.28
C VAL A 236 -11.48 -12.38 -12.57
N GLU A 237 -12.75 -12.76 -12.51
CA GLU A 237 -13.58 -13.02 -13.66
C GLU A 237 -14.68 -11.96 -13.80
N ARG A 238 -14.84 -11.45 -15.02
CA ARG A 238 -15.90 -10.50 -15.37
C ARG A 238 -17.18 -11.25 -15.70
N LEU A 239 -18.29 -10.86 -15.11
CA LEU A 239 -19.58 -11.45 -15.36
C LEU A 239 -20.39 -10.64 -16.37
N ALA A 240 -21.22 -11.33 -17.18
CA ALA A 240 -22.29 -10.66 -17.92
C ALA A 240 -23.28 -10.00 -16.93
N LYS A 241 -23.97 -8.94 -17.34
CA LYS A 241 -24.86 -8.17 -16.45
C LYS A 241 -25.91 -9.03 -15.74
N SER A 242 -26.50 -9.99 -16.47
CA SER A 242 -27.49 -10.93 -15.91
C SER A 242 -26.90 -11.86 -14.86
N ASP A 243 -25.69 -12.34 -15.11
CA ASP A 243 -24.99 -13.25 -14.20
C ASP A 243 -24.48 -12.49 -12.97
N GLY A 244 -24.04 -11.22 -13.16
CA GLY A 244 -23.68 -10.33 -12.08
C GLY A 244 -24.82 -10.05 -11.11
N ALA A 245 -26.04 -9.85 -11.63
CA ALA A 245 -27.22 -9.65 -10.78
C ALA A 245 -27.50 -10.86 -9.88
N ARG A 246 -27.35 -12.09 -10.39
CA ARG A 246 -27.47 -13.32 -9.57
C ARG A 246 -26.34 -13.44 -8.56
N ALA A 247 -25.09 -13.30 -9.02
CA ALA A 247 -23.91 -13.35 -8.16
C ALA A 247 -23.96 -12.33 -7.02
N GLY A 248 -24.62 -11.19 -7.21
CA GLY A 248 -24.76 -10.13 -6.20
C GLY A 248 -25.42 -10.60 -4.90
N ASN A 249 -26.24 -11.66 -4.93
CA ASN A 249 -26.82 -12.26 -3.72
C ASN A 249 -25.76 -12.85 -2.79
N TYR A 250 -24.57 -13.14 -3.33
CA TYR A 250 -23.41 -13.75 -2.62
C TYR A 250 -22.29 -12.75 -2.36
N THR A 251 -22.57 -11.46 -2.33
CA THR A 251 -21.55 -10.42 -2.17
C THR A 251 -20.67 -10.66 -0.93
N THR A 252 -19.39 -10.83 -1.16
CA THR A 252 -18.37 -11.02 -0.11
C THR A 252 -18.15 -9.71 0.66
N ARG A 253 -18.36 -9.75 1.97
CA ARG A 253 -18.16 -8.57 2.86
C ARG A 253 -16.75 -8.47 3.43
N GLY A 254 -16.05 -9.59 3.48
CA GLY A 254 -14.71 -9.72 4.05
C GLY A 254 -13.59 -9.61 3.02
N LEU A 255 -12.42 -10.08 3.43
CA LEU A 255 -11.21 -10.16 2.60
C LEU A 255 -10.75 -11.61 2.43
N GLU A 256 -11.71 -12.52 2.31
CA GLU A 256 -11.48 -13.97 2.17
C GLU A 256 -12.54 -14.56 1.24
N VAL A 257 -12.23 -15.70 0.65
CA VAL A 257 -13.18 -16.47 -0.16
C VAL A 257 -14.27 -17.06 0.74
N ASP A 258 -15.53 -16.91 0.38
CA ASP A 258 -16.67 -17.29 1.23
C ASP A 258 -17.80 -18.02 0.51
N VAL A 259 -17.76 -18.13 -0.82
CA VAL A 259 -18.77 -18.84 -1.61
C VAL A 259 -18.12 -19.90 -2.51
N SER A 260 -18.78 -21.06 -2.71
CA SER A 260 -18.27 -22.07 -3.64
C SER A 260 -18.66 -21.73 -5.09
N LEU A 261 -17.82 -22.12 -6.06
CA LEU A 261 -18.13 -21.98 -7.47
C LEU A 261 -19.36 -22.79 -7.86
N GLU A 262 -19.55 -23.98 -7.25
CA GLU A 262 -20.73 -24.81 -7.46
C GLU A 262 -22.03 -24.07 -7.09
N THR A 263 -22.03 -23.34 -5.96
CA THR A 263 -23.20 -22.55 -5.53
C THR A 263 -23.56 -21.50 -6.56
N LEU A 264 -22.57 -20.75 -7.06
CA LEU A 264 -22.80 -19.75 -8.09
C LEU A 264 -23.36 -20.36 -9.39
N GLN A 265 -22.82 -21.52 -9.79
CA GLN A 265 -23.24 -22.22 -10.98
C GLN A 265 -24.68 -22.78 -10.84
N GLN A 266 -25.03 -23.35 -9.69
CA GLN A 266 -26.37 -23.85 -9.39
C GLN A 266 -27.42 -22.75 -9.45
N ASP A 267 -27.05 -21.51 -9.06
CA ASP A 267 -27.90 -20.32 -9.20
C ASP A 267 -27.85 -19.68 -10.60
N GLY A 268 -27.26 -20.38 -11.57
CA GLY A 268 -27.26 -20.02 -12.99
C GLY A 268 -26.26 -18.94 -13.36
N VAL A 269 -25.23 -18.68 -12.55
CA VAL A 269 -24.11 -17.82 -12.92
C VAL A 269 -23.18 -18.58 -13.88
N ARG A 270 -23.01 -18.04 -15.08
CA ARG A 270 -22.11 -18.63 -16.10
C ARG A 270 -20.69 -18.19 -15.83
N LEU A 271 -19.82 -19.16 -15.63
CA LEU A 271 -18.40 -18.97 -15.32
C LEU A 271 -17.54 -19.57 -16.44
N THR A 272 -16.40 -18.94 -16.69
CA THR A 272 -15.42 -19.41 -17.69
C THR A 272 -14.69 -20.65 -17.20
N ASP A 273 -14.28 -20.65 -15.91
CA ASP A 273 -13.67 -21.80 -15.26
C ASP A 273 -14.74 -22.91 -15.10
N LYS A 274 -14.44 -24.10 -15.62
CA LYS A 274 -15.33 -25.26 -15.55
C LYS A 274 -14.89 -26.28 -14.48
N ASN A 275 -13.78 -26.05 -13.83
CA ASN A 275 -13.28 -26.92 -12.77
C ASN A 275 -13.73 -26.40 -11.41
N PHE A 276 -14.95 -26.70 -11.01
CA PHE A 276 -15.63 -26.11 -9.86
C PHE A 276 -15.42 -26.85 -8.55
N THR A 277 -15.00 -28.11 -8.61
CA THR A 277 -15.01 -28.99 -7.42
C THR A 277 -14.14 -28.47 -6.29
N GLY A 278 -14.79 -28.09 -5.18
CA GLY A 278 -14.14 -27.66 -3.95
C GLY A 278 -13.54 -26.25 -4.00
N ARG A 279 -13.67 -25.50 -5.12
CA ARG A 279 -13.11 -24.15 -5.22
C ARG A 279 -14.01 -23.12 -4.56
N LYS A 280 -13.41 -22.32 -3.69
CA LYS A 280 -14.06 -21.13 -3.10
C LYS A 280 -13.55 -19.86 -3.77
N VAL A 281 -14.46 -18.90 -3.90
CA VAL A 281 -14.24 -17.58 -4.47
C VAL A 281 -14.93 -16.52 -3.60
N GLY A 282 -14.77 -15.25 -3.94
CA GLY A 282 -15.62 -14.19 -3.44
C GLY A 282 -16.38 -13.52 -4.57
N VAL A 283 -17.45 -12.81 -4.24
CA VAL A 283 -18.19 -11.94 -5.16
C VAL A 283 -17.96 -10.49 -4.75
N ILE A 284 -17.26 -9.75 -5.58
CA ILE A 284 -16.90 -8.36 -5.32
C ILE A 284 -17.92 -7.42 -5.96
N ARG A 285 -18.47 -6.53 -5.13
CA ARG A 285 -19.37 -5.47 -5.56
C ARG A 285 -18.58 -4.20 -5.89
N LEU A 286 -18.77 -3.68 -7.08
CA LEU A 286 -18.14 -2.47 -7.60
C LEU A 286 -19.21 -1.39 -7.84
N GLU A 287 -19.24 -0.38 -7.01
CA GLU A 287 -20.15 0.75 -7.15
C GLU A 287 -19.71 1.63 -8.31
N GLN A 288 -20.51 1.62 -9.37
CA GLN A 288 -20.38 2.47 -10.55
C GLN A 288 -21.25 3.72 -10.43
N ASP A 289 -21.17 4.62 -11.41
CA ASP A 289 -22.06 5.78 -11.48
C ASP A 289 -23.50 5.33 -11.84
N GLY A 290 -24.37 5.34 -10.84
CA GLY A 290 -25.79 4.97 -10.99
C GLY A 290 -26.10 3.47 -11.11
N HIS A 291 -25.13 2.57 -10.99
CA HIS A 291 -25.36 1.12 -10.99
C HIS A 291 -24.26 0.37 -10.25
N GLU A 292 -24.47 -0.93 -10.07
CA GLU A 292 -23.48 -1.84 -9.48
C GLU A 292 -23.01 -2.86 -10.51
N GLU A 293 -21.75 -3.23 -10.43
CA GLU A 293 -21.17 -4.33 -11.16
C GLU A 293 -20.64 -5.37 -10.16
N PHE A 294 -20.69 -6.63 -10.57
CA PHE A 294 -20.19 -7.73 -9.77
C PHE A 294 -19.11 -8.50 -10.52
N ARG A 295 -18.13 -9.00 -9.78
CA ARG A 295 -17.01 -9.79 -10.28
C ARG A 295 -16.84 -11.02 -9.41
N VAL A 296 -16.45 -12.14 -9.99
CA VAL A 296 -15.95 -13.27 -9.23
C VAL A 296 -14.46 -13.04 -8.96
N ALA A 297 -14.08 -13.13 -7.70
CA ALA A 297 -12.71 -12.94 -7.23
C ALA A 297 -12.16 -14.27 -6.72
N TYR A 298 -11.07 -14.71 -7.33
CA TYR A 298 -10.38 -15.94 -7.01
C TYR A 298 -9.40 -15.75 -5.84
N PRO A 299 -8.80 -16.81 -5.27
CA PRO A 299 -7.87 -16.70 -4.14
C PRO A 299 -6.76 -15.65 -4.34
N ASN A 300 -6.18 -15.54 -5.53
CA ASN A 300 -5.14 -14.55 -5.85
C ASN A 300 -5.60 -13.09 -5.67
N PHE A 301 -6.88 -12.79 -5.87
CA PHE A 301 -7.42 -11.47 -5.56
C PHE A 301 -7.29 -11.15 -4.06
N PHE A 302 -7.53 -12.12 -3.21
CA PHE A 302 -7.44 -11.95 -1.76
C PHE A 302 -5.98 -11.91 -1.27
N VAL A 303 -5.04 -12.48 -2.03
CA VAL A 303 -3.60 -12.24 -1.81
C VAL A 303 -3.25 -10.78 -2.04
N LEU A 304 -3.79 -10.13 -3.09
CA LEU A 304 -3.60 -8.68 -3.30
C LEU A 304 -4.15 -7.85 -2.13
N THR A 305 -5.23 -8.29 -1.48
CA THR A 305 -5.76 -7.58 -0.30
C THR A 305 -4.85 -7.69 0.94
N ARG A 306 -3.85 -8.58 0.95
CA ARG A 306 -2.83 -8.62 2.02
C ARG A 306 -1.88 -7.43 1.93
N TYR A 307 -1.64 -6.93 0.72
CA TYR A 307 -0.81 -5.74 0.51
C TYR A 307 -1.49 -4.47 1.05
N ASN A 308 -2.76 -4.29 0.72
CA ASN A 308 -3.61 -3.26 1.30
C ASN A 308 -5.00 -3.86 1.54
N ARG A 309 -5.51 -3.79 2.78
CA ARG A 309 -6.76 -4.41 3.24
C ARG A 309 -8.01 -3.76 2.63
N SER A 310 -8.12 -3.80 1.30
CA SER A 310 -9.16 -3.13 0.53
C SER A 310 -9.47 -3.88 -0.77
N GLN A 311 -10.75 -4.23 -0.99
CA GLN A 311 -11.19 -4.83 -2.24
C GLN A 311 -11.04 -3.88 -3.43
N VAL A 312 -11.28 -2.57 -3.23
CA VAL A 312 -11.11 -1.57 -4.31
C VAL A 312 -9.63 -1.38 -4.68
N TYR A 313 -8.71 -1.53 -3.72
CA TYR A 313 -7.28 -1.54 -4.01
C TYR A 313 -6.90 -2.75 -4.86
N ALA A 314 -7.27 -3.95 -4.45
CA ALA A 314 -6.95 -5.17 -5.19
C ALA A 314 -7.54 -5.13 -6.62
N MET A 315 -8.76 -4.59 -6.77
CA MET A 315 -9.36 -4.38 -8.09
C MET A 315 -8.58 -3.34 -8.93
N ALA A 316 -8.08 -2.27 -8.32
CA ALA A 316 -7.27 -1.28 -9.04
C ALA A 316 -5.93 -1.87 -9.52
N VAL A 317 -5.29 -2.71 -8.69
CA VAL A 317 -4.09 -3.46 -9.11
C VAL A 317 -4.41 -4.34 -10.31
N PHE A 318 -5.47 -5.15 -10.22
CA PHE A 318 -5.86 -6.06 -11.28
C PHE A 318 -6.20 -5.32 -12.59
N GLU A 319 -7.07 -4.29 -12.54
CA GLU A 319 -7.43 -3.54 -13.76
C GLU A 319 -6.26 -2.76 -14.35
N LEU A 320 -5.35 -2.23 -13.53
CA LEU A 320 -4.15 -1.57 -14.03
C LEU A 320 -3.21 -2.57 -14.73
N ALA A 321 -3.03 -3.76 -14.14
CA ALA A 321 -2.25 -4.83 -14.75
C ALA A 321 -2.81 -5.24 -16.11
N GLU A 322 -4.14 -5.48 -16.21
CA GLU A 322 -4.78 -5.77 -17.50
C GLU A 322 -4.58 -4.68 -18.56
N GLN A 323 -4.64 -3.41 -18.17
CA GLN A 323 -4.45 -2.30 -19.10
C GLN A 323 -2.99 -2.16 -19.57
N ILE A 324 -2.04 -2.50 -18.70
CA ILE A 324 -0.61 -2.53 -19.06
C ILE A 324 -0.35 -3.69 -20.03
N ALA A 325 -0.86 -4.91 -19.76
CA ALA A 325 -0.75 -6.07 -20.63
C ALA A 325 -1.29 -5.77 -22.04
N LYS A 326 -2.55 -5.34 -22.15
CA LYS A 326 -3.19 -5.01 -23.43
C LYS A 326 -2.42 -3.99 -24.27
N ARG A 327 -1.73 -3.07 -23.60
CA ARG A 327 -0.91 -2.08 -24.32
C ARG A 327 0.37 -2.68 -24.88
N ASN A 328 0.97 -3.64 -24.18
CA ASN A 328 2.21 -4.28 -24.63
C ASN A 328 1.96 -5.27 -25.77
N ASP A 329 0.80 -5.94 -25.79
CA ASP A 329 0.41 -6.89 -26.86
C ASP A 329 -0.02 -6.19 -28.17
N GLY A 330 -0.38 -4.90 -28.11
CA GLY A 330 -0.88 -4.09 -29.24
C GLY A 330 0.13 -3.09 -29.82
N GLY A 331 1.37 -3.13 -29.38
CA GLY A 331 2.52 -2.34 -29.90
C GLY A 331 3.54 -3.24 -30.51
#